data_8d9ec635a8cbf126ddb830c4226b11c2
#
_entry.id   8d9ec635a8cbf126ddb830c4226b11c2
#
_cell.length_a   1.000
_cell.length_b   1.000
_cell.length_c   1.000
_cell.angle_alpha   90.00
_cell.angle_beta   90.00
_cell.angle_gamma   90.00
#
_symmetry.space_group_name_H-M   'P 1'
#
loop_
_entity.id
_entity.type
_entity.pdbx_description
1 polymer ?
#
loop_
_entity_poly.entity_id
_entity_poly.type
_entity_poly.pdbx_seq_one_letter_code
_entity_poly.pdbx_strand_id
1 'polypeptide(L)'
;MPISGDLIAGALAGLAFVGCSLGNTGPAPSAGRRREVVVNGKRVKTVDIHAHTIVPEAAAVINHPLEAPGLLWSNVSDRIAEMDAEGVDYEALSINPYWYRAERDAAAELIKIQNEKLAEFCAAMPDRFVAFATAALQHPQLAAEQLDYAVKRLGLRGLSIGGSVAGEELANPKFNPVWAKAEELGILIFMHPTGSRELAASGRLDGSGLLTNTIGNPLETTIALSHLIFEGTLDRFPGLKICAAHGGGFLPSYAARSDAVITTFPDRVGPLPKKRPTQYLKDGQLYFDTIMFTGEAMRHLITESGVGQVILGTDYPFPWNKVPVDHILSIPGLSDDDRIAILGGTAAKLLGID
;
A
#
# COMPACT_ATOMS: atom_id res chain seq x y z
N MET A 1 18.60 57.56 -10.42
CA MET A 1 17.45 57.01 -9.70
C MET A 1 17.58 55.51 -9.76
N PRO A 2 17.75 54.79 -8.63
CA PRO A 2 17.92 53.34 -8.60
C PRO A 2 16.58 52.66 -8.58
N ILE A 3 16.43 51.59 -9.37
CA ILE A 3 15.28 50.70 -9.40
C ILE A 3 15.62 49.53 -8.48
N SER A 4 14.86 49.41 -7.41
CA SER A 4 14.94 48.35 -6.44
C SER A 4 14.52 47.00 -7.02
N GLY A 5 15.40 45.98 -6.85
CA GLY A 5 15.06 44.61 -7.14
C GLY A 5 14.29 43.97 -5.99
N ASP A 6 13.08 43.54 -6.23
CA ASP A 6 12.33 42.67 -5.31
C ASP A 6 12.59 41.21 -5.64
N LEU A 7 13.18 40.53 -4.66
CA LEU A 7 13.36 39.09 -4.62
C LEU A 7 12.00 38.40 -4.53
N ILE A 8 11.65 37.65 -5.56
CA ILE A 8 10.52 36.71 -5.49
C ILE A 8 11.02 35.46 -4.74
N ALA A 9 10.69 35.40 -3.46
CA ALA A 9 10.80 34.18 -2.68
C ALA A 9 9.68 33.21 -3.12
N GLY A 10 10.04 32.18 -3.87
CA GLY A 10 9.14 31.11 -4.23
C GLY A 10 8.73 30.34 -2.98
N ALA A 11 7.49 30.49 -2.58
CA ALA A 11 6.88 29.69 -1.52
C ALA A 11 6.72 28.24 -2.00
N LEU A 12 7.50 27.35 -1.41
CA LEU A 12 7.21 25.91 -1.44
C LEU A 12 5.94 25.68 -0.60
N ALA A 13 4.79 25.66 -1.27
CA ALA A 13 3.54 25.24 -0.66
C ALA A 13 3.60 23.74 -0.43
N GLY A 14 3.98 23.35 0.79
CA GLY A 14 3.70 22.02 1.30
C GLY A 14 2.19 21.85 1.34
N LEU A 15 1.66 20.82 0.72
CA LEU A 15 0.27 20.41 0.82
C LEU A 15 0.02 19.93 2.26
N ALA A 16 -0.33 20.86 3.15
CA ALA A 16 -0.89 20.51 4.43
C ALA A 16 -2.33 20.01 4.19
N PHE A 17 -2.61 18.78 4.57
CA PHE A 17 -3.98 18.29 4.69
C PHE A 17 -4.68 19.14 5.74
N VAL A 18 -5.57 20.02 5.33
CA VAL A 18 -6.49 20.70 6.23
C VAL A 18 -7.57 19.70 6.61
N GLY A 19 -7.30 18.92 7.65
CA GLY A 19 -8.33 18.11 8.30
C GLY A 19 -9.38 19.03 8.88
N CYS A 20 -10.63 18.93 8.42
CA CYS A 20 -11.77 19.46 9.15
C CYS A 20 -11.83 18.75 10.51
N SER A 21 -11.33 19.38 11.55
CA SER A 21 -11.57 18.94 12.93
C SER A 21 -13.04 19.19 13.27
N LEU A 22 -13.89 18.21 12.98
CA LEU A 22 -15.15 18.10 13.69
C LEU A 22 -14.79 17.58 15.09
N GLY A 23 -14.74 18.48 16.06
CA GLY A 23 -14.53 18.14 17.44
C GLY A 23 -15.62 17.19 17.92
N ASN A 24 -15.30 15.91 17.97
CA ASN A 24 -16.15 14.92 18.61
C ASN A 24 -15.71 14.83 20.08
N THR A 25 -16.36 15.61 20.96
CA THR A 25 -16.25 15.51 22.42
C THR A 25 -17.16 14.41 22.95
N GLY A 26 -17.19 13.25 22.31
CA GLY A 26 -17.77 12.05 22.88
C GLY A 26 -16.85 11.48 23.97
N PRO A 27 -17.38 10.82 25.02
CA PRO A 27 -16.54 10.12 25.99
C PRO A 27 -15.69 9.08 25.27
N ALA A 28 -14.42 8.95 25.69
CA ALA A 28 -13.53 7.91 25.16
C ALA A 28 -14.26 6.56 25.21
N PRO A 29 -14.22 5.76 24.15
CA PRO A 29 -14.87 4.46 24.15
C PRO A 29 -14.30 3.67 25.34
N SER A 30 -15.18 3.19 26.21
CA SER A 30 -14.82 2.22 27.24
C SER A 30 -14.14 1.06 26.52
N ALA A 31 -13.05 0.50 27.06
CA ALA A 31 -12.37 -0.67 26.53
C ALA A 31 -13.40 -1.78 26.28
N GLY A 32 -13.98 -1.79 25.09
CA GLY A 32 -14.98 -2.76 24.66
C GLY A 32 -14.30 -4.11 24.47
N ARG A 33 -15.04 -5.18 24.70
CA ARG A 33 -14.54 -6.52 24.36
C ARG A 33 -14.25 -6.54 22.85
N ARG A 34 -13.08 -7.05 22.46
CA ARG A 34 -12.67 -7.28 21.06
C ARG A 34 -13.80 -8.00 20.32
N ARG A 35 -14.25 -7.43 19.22
CA ARG A 35 -15.24 -8.03 18.34
C ARG A 35 -14.65 -9.26 17.68
N GLU A 36 -15.27 -10.41 17.87
CA GLU A 36 -14.89 -11.64 17.19
C GLU A 36 -15.70 -11.81 15.90
N VAL A 37 -15.02 -11.98 14.79
CA VAL A 37 -15.67 -12.23 13.50
C VAL A 37 -15.91 -13.72 13.34
N VAL A 38 -17.16 -14.10 13.06
CA VAL A 38 -17.57 -15.49 12.91
C VAL A 38 -18.26 -15.65 11.55
N VAL A 39 -17.79 -16.61 10.76
CA VAL A 39 -18.41 -17.00 9.49
C VAL A 39 -18.77 -18.47 9.57
N ASN A 40 -20.05 -18.80 9.35
CA ASN A 40 -20.58 -20.16 9.45
C ASN A 40 -20.17 -20.91 10.75
N GLY A 41 -20.30 -20.20 11.89
CA GLY A 41 -19.96 -20.75 13.21
C GLY A 41 -18.46 -20.89 13.51
N LYS A 42 -17.57 -20.51 12.60
CA LYS A 42 -16.12 -20.56 12.79
C LYS A 42 -15.57 -19.16 13.03
N ARG A 43 -14.72 -19.01 14.05
CA ARG A 43 -13.93 -17.80 14.28
C ARG A 43 -13.00 -17.55 13.10
N VAL A 44 -13.06 -16.38 12.50
CA VAL A 44 -12.18 -15.95 11.42
C VAL A 44 -11.14 -14.99 11.99
N LYS A 45 -9.87 -15.28 11.78
CA LYS A 45 -8.78 -14.33 12.03
C LYS A 45 -8.79 -13.29 10.92
N THR A 46 -9.00 -12.04 11.27
CA THR A 46 -9.05 -10.93 10.32
C THR A 46 -7.69 -10.24 10.26
N VAL A 47 -7.21 -9.96 9.06
CA VAL A 47 -5.91 -9.36 8.82
C VAL A 47 -6.05 -8.21 7.84
N ASP A 48 -5.81 -7.00 8.32
CA ASP A 48 -5.75 -5.79 7.52
C ASP A 48 -4.36 -5.65 6.88
N ILE A 49 -4.32 -5.64 5.55
CA ILE A 49 -3.08 -5.52 4.76
C ILE A 49 -2.67 -4.06 4.54
N HIS A 50 -3.56 -3.11 4.79
CA HIS A 50 -3.39 -1.72 4.42
C HIS A 50 -3.60 -0.80 5.64
N ALA A 51 -2.57 -0.68 6.46
CA ALA A 51 -2.59 0.14 7.66
C ALA A 51 -1.28 0.94 7.78
N HIS A 52 -1.40 2.25 7.89
CA HIS A 52 -0.25 3.15 7.89
C HIS A 52 0.29 3.45 9.28
N THR A 53 1.59 3.75 9.32
CA THR A 53 2.29 4.26 10.51
C THR A 53 3.46 5.15 10.10
N ILE A 54 4.12 5.77 11.07
CA ILE A 54 5.35 6.54 10.89
C ILE A 54 6.30 6.30 12.07
N VAL A 55 7.60 6.38 11.82
CA VAL A 55 8.66 6.39 12.83
C VAL A 55 9.23 7.80 12.89
N PRO A 56 8.87 8.62 13.90
CA PRO A 56 9.28 10.03 13.98
C PRO A 56 10.79 10.22 13.98
N GLU A 57 11.53 9.32 14.65
CA GLU A 57 12.99 9.38 14.73
C GLU A 57 13.64 9.22 13.33
N ALA A 58 13.07 8.37 12.49
CA ALA A 58 13.54 8.19 11.13
C ALA A 58 13.14 9.40 10.25
N ALA A 59 11.93 9.91 10.41
CA ALA A 59 11.45 11.09 9.69
C ALA A 59 12.34 12.32 9.98
N ALA A 60 12.83 12.44 11.22
CA ALA A 60 13.72 13.52 11.64
C ALA A 60 15.07 13.54 10.90
N VAL A 61 15.57 12.39 10.41
CA VAL A 61 16.86 12.31 9.66
C VAL A 61 16.86 13.23 8.43
N ILE A 62 15.71 13.39 7.79
CA ILE A 62 15.55 14.24 6.60
C ILE A 62 14.54 15.37 6.81
N ASN A 63 14.20 15.68 8.06
CA ASN A 63 13.24 16.71 8.43
C ASN A 63 11.86 16.53 7.75
N HIS A 64 11.40 15.29 7.59
CA HIS A 64 10.08 15.01 7.05
C HIS A 64 8.98 15.35 8.07
N PRO A 65 7.95 16.13 7.70
CA PRO A 65 6.88 16.51 8.61
C PRO A 65 5.94 15.33 8.92
N LEU A 66 5.32 15.37 10.10
CA LEU A 66 4.25 14.43 10.43
C LEU A 66 3.00 14.76 9.60
N GLU A 67 2.53 13.80 8.82
CA GLU A 67 1.37 13.96 7.93
C GLU A 67 0.02 13.90 8.69
N ALA A 68 -0.11 12.98 9.64
CA ALA A 68 -1.32 12.82 10.45
C ALA A 68 -1.00 12.28 11.86
N PRO A 69 -1.65 12.80 12.91
CA PRO A 69 -1.43 12.31 14.29
C PRO A 69 -1.74 10.83 14.50
N GLY A 70 -2.72 10.27 13.76
CA GLY A 70 -3.08 8.84 13.82
C GLY A 70 -1.99 7.87 13.39
N LEU A 71 -0.95 8.37 12.69
CA LEU A 71 0.21 7.57 12.31
C LEU A 71 1.16 7.26 13.47
N LEU A 72 1.05 8.00 14.60
CA LEU A 72 1.95 7.88 15.73
C LEU A 72 1.58 6.70 16.64
N TRP A 73 2.59 6.02 17.14
CA TRP A 73 2.43 4.94 18.12
C TRP A 73 2.08 5.41 19.53
N SER A 74 2.21 6.70 19.82
CA SER A 74 1.69 7.29 21.05
C SER A 74 0.16 7.11 21.19
N ASN A 75 -0.54 6.88 20.10
CA ASN A 75 -1.98 6.66 20.01
C ASN A 75 -2.36 5.18 19.85
N VAL A 76 -1.46 4.25 20.17
CA VAL A 76 -1.70 2.81 19.95
C VAL A 76 -2.92 2.26 20.68
N SER A 77 -3.28 2.82 21.85
CA SER A 77 -4.50 2.43 22.57
C SER A 77 -5.77 2.73 21.77
N ASP A 78 -5.82 3.89 21.11
CA ASP A 78 -6.95 4.30 20.29
C ASP A 78 -7.02 3.44 19.02
N ARG A 79 -5.87 3.16 18.41
CA ARG A 79 -5.73 2.26 17.28
C ARG A 79 -6.24 0.86 17.60
N ILE A 80 -5.82 0.27 18.72
CA ILE A 80 -6.30 -1.04 19.17
C ILE A 80 -7.80 -1.01 19.46
N ALA A 81 -8.33 0.06 20.07
CA ALA A 81 -9.76 0.20 20.32
C ALA A 81 -10.57 0.25 19.01
N GLU A 82 -10.07 0.93 17.98
CA GLU A 82 -10.67 0.94 16.64
C GLU A 82 -10.62 -0.45 15.98
N MET A 83 -9.46 -1.10 15.97
CA MET A 83 -9.32 -2.48 15.49
C MET A 83 -10.31 -3.43 16.20
N ASP A 84 -10.43 -3.33 17.53
CA ASP A 84 -11.34 -4.17 18.32
C ASP A 84 -12.81 -3.91 17.97
N ALA A 85 -13.18 -2.65 17.76
CA ALA A 85 -14.55 -2.28 17.38
C ALA A 85 -14.90 -2.74 15.96
N GLU A 86 -13.98 -2.64 15.03
CA GLU A 86 -14.15 -3.04 13.62
C GLU A 86 -14.03 -4.55 13.41
N GLY A 87 -13.46 -5.27 14.36
CA GLY A 87 -13.21 -6.70 14.30
C GLY A 87 -11.95 -7.05 13.49
N VAL A 88 -10.94 -6.20 13.54
CA VAL A 88 -9.62 -6.42 12.96
C VAL A 88 -8.70 -7.04 14.01
N ASP A 89 -8.17 -8.22 13.72
CA ASP A 89 -7.28 -8.93 14.64
C ASP A 89 -5.83 -8.47 14.48
N TYR A 90 -5.36 -8.40 13.25
CA TYR A 90 -4.00 -8.00 12.90
C TYR A 90 -4.01 -6.85 11.90
N GLU A 91 -3.08 -5.95 12.05
CA GLU A 91 -2.69 -4.99 11.02
C GLU A 91 -1.28 -5.26 10.53
N ALA A 92 -1.10 -5.21 9.20
CA ALA A 92 0.20 -5.19 8.57
C ALA A 92 0.63 -3.73 8.36
N LEU A 93 1.54 -3.26 9.21
CA LEU A 93 1.95 -1.86 9.23
C LEU A 93 2.81 -1.51 8.04
N SER A 94 2.49 -0.41 7.36
CA SER A 94 3.26 0.14 6.24
C SER A 94 3.65 1.60 6.47
N ILE A 95 4.78 2.01 5.88
CA ILE A 95 5.20 3.41 5.84
C ILE A 95 5.29 3.83 4.37
N ASN A 96 4.54 4.88 4.00
CA ASN A 96 4.60 5.43 2.65
C ASN A 96 5.98 6.04 2.39
N PRO A 97 6.64 5.73 1.26
CA PRO A 97 7.99 6.21 1.01
C PRO A 97 8.06 7.73 0.83
N TYR A 98 8.67 8.42 1.77
CA TYR A 98 8.99 9.84 1.71
C TYR A 98 10.49 10.10 1.48
N TRP A 99 11.32 9.05 1.49
CA TRP A 99 12.81 9.11 1.45
C TRP A 99 13.42 8.89 0.08
N TYR A 100 12.66 8.67 -0.98
CA TYR A 100 13.20 8.30 -2.30
C TYR A 100 14.06 9.37 -2.97
N ARG A 101 14.19 10.57 -2.38
CA ARG A 101 15.11 11.63 -2.80
C ARG A 101 16.28 11.85 -1.84
N ALA A 102 16.35 11.06 -0.76
CA ALA A 102 17.44 11.16 0.20
C ALA A 102 18.73 10.57 -0.37
N GLU A 103 19.84 11.23 -0.07
CA GLU A 103 21.17 10.74 -0.38
C GLU A 103 21.45 9.41 0.33
N ARG A 104 22.38 8.62 -0.21
CA ARG A 104 22.61 7.23 0.17
C ARG A 104 22.80 7.01 1.68
N ASP A 105 23.63 7.84 2.32
CA ASP A 105 23.95 7.64 3.74
C ASP A 105 22.75 8.02 4.64
N ALA A 106 22.06 9.12 4.34
CA ALA A 106 20.83 9.51 5.03
C ALA A 106 19.71 8.47 4.84
N ALA A 107 19.56 7.94 3.63
CA ALA A 107 18.60 6.87 3.35
C ALA A 107 18.96 5.58 4.09
N ALA A 108 20.26 5.24 4.19
CA ALA A 108 20.71 4.06 4.92
C ALA A 108 20.38 4.15 6.43
N GLU A 109 20.67 5.31 7.03
CA GLU A 109 20.37 5.56 8.44
C GLU A 109 18.86 5.57 8.71
N LEU A 110 18.10 6.31 7.90
CA LEU A 110 16.64 6.40 8.02
C LEU A 110 15.99 5.02 7.95
N ILE A 111 16.31 4.21 6.94
CA ILE A 111 15.75 2.87 6.75
C ILE A 111 16.11 1.94 7.89
N LYS A 112 17.35 2.02 8.40
CA LYS A 112 17.75 1.25 9.57
C LYS A 112 16.87 1.56 10.78
N ILE A 113 16.72 2.86 11.11
CA ILE A 113 15.89 3.29 12.25
C ILE A 113 14.44 2.83 12.05
N GLN A 114 13.86 3.01 10.86
CA GLN A 114 12.47 2.59 10.58
C GLN A 114 12.28 1.10 10.83
N ASN A 115 13.11 0.27 10.22
CA ASN A 115 12.94 -1.18 10.29
C ASN A 115 13.18 -1.73 11.70
N GLU A 116 14.17 -1.21 12.42
CA GLU A 116 14.43 -1.59 13.82
C GLU A 116 13.25 -1.20 14.72
N LYS A 117 12.72 0.02 14.59
CA LYS A 117 11.55 0.47 15.37
C LYS A 117 10.26 -0.27 15.03
N LEU A 118 10.01 -0.58 13.76
CA LEU A 118 8.88 -1.41 13.36
C LEU A 118 8.97 -2.81 13.99
N ALA A 119 10.15 -3.41 13.98
CA ALA A 119 10.37 -4.72 14.59
C ALA A 119 10.17 -4.68 16.12
N GLU A 120 10.72 -3.68 16.82
CA GLU A 120 10.51 -3.47 18.25
C GLU A 120 9.01 -3.33 18.59
N PHE A 121 8.28 -2.53 17.81
CA PHE A 121 6.86 -2.31 18.03
C PHE A 121 6.03 -3.59 17.81
N CYS A 122 6.27 -4.33 16.73
CA CYS A 122 5.60 -5.60 16.48
C CYS A 122 5.95 -6.66 17.53
N ALA A 123 7.21 -6.70 18.02
CA ALA A 123 7.62 -7.62 19.08
C ALA A 123 6.96 -7.32 20.43
N ALA A 124 6.59 -6.07 20.69
CA ALA A 124 5.86 -5.67 21.89
C ALA A 124 4.38 -6.11 21.86
N MET A 125 3.78 -6.25 20.67
CA MET A 125 2.37 -6.64 20.48
C MET A 125 2.22 -7.64 19.32
N PRO A 126 2.82 -8.83 19.44
CA PRO A 126 2.97 -9.79 18.34
C PRO A 126 1.65 -10.46 17.92
N ASP A 127 0.60 -10.33 18.73
CA ASP A 127 -0.77 -10.81 18.49
C ASP A 127 -1.67 -9.76 17.82
N ARG A 128 -1.12 -8.57 17.52
CA ARG A 128 -1.86 -7.45 16.91
C ARG A 128 -1.19 -6.90 15.65
N PHE A 129 0.13 -6.91 15.58
CA PHE A 129 0.86 -6.22 14.53
C PHE A 129 1.93 -7.09 13.89
N VAL A 130 1.99 -7.02 12.58
CA VAL A 130 3.14 -7.34 11.76
C VAL A 130 3.51 -6.12 10.93
N ALA A 131 4.69 -6.07 10.31
CA ALA A 131 5.06 -4.92 9.52
C ALA A 131 5.77 -5.31 8.22
N PHE A 132 5.59 -4.46 7.23
CA PHE A 132 6.40 -4.44 6.02
C PHE A 132 7.72 -3.71 6.30
N ALA A 133 8.81 -4.23 5.78
CA ALA A 133 10.08 -3.53 5.73
C ALA A 133 9.98 -2.29 4.84
N THR A 134 10.85 -1.33 5.09
CA THR A 134 11.15 -0.23 4.19
C THR A 134 12.53 -0.42 3.58
N ALA A 135 12.78 0.14 2.39
CA ALA A 135 14.07 0.06 1.71
C ALA A 135 14.34 1.30 0.86
N ALA A 136 15.60 1.63 0.68
CA ALA A 136 16.05 2.77 -0.12
C ALA A 136 16.11 2.41 -1.62
N LEU A 137 14.94 2.27 -2.28
CA LEU A 137 14.85 1.79 -3.66
C LEU A 137 15.63 2.65 -4.65
N GLN A 138 15.82 3.96 -4.39
CA GLN A 138 16.68 4.83 -5.20
C GLN A 138 18.15 4.36 -5.23
N HIS A 139 18.54 3.47 -4.30
CA HIS A 139 19.84 2.80 -4.23
C HIS A 139 19.64 1.27 -4.23
N PRO A 140 19.36 0.63 -5.38
CA PRO A 140 18.78 -0.72 -5.46
C PRO A 140 19.61 -1.83 -4.80
N GLN A 141 20.94 -1.77 -4.85
CA GLN A 141 21.81 -2.73 -4.19
C GLN A 141 21.69 -2.63 -2.67
N LEU A 142 21.74 -1.40 -2.14
CA LEU A 142 21.51 -1.15 -0.72
C LEU A 142 20.11 -1.60 -0.29
N ALA A 143 19.10 -1.31 -1.11
CA ALA A 143 17.72 -1.71 -0.82
C ALA A 143 17.56 -3.24 -0.72
N ALA A 144 18.23 -4.00 -1.59
CA ALA A 144 18.23 -5.46 -1.53
C ALA A 144 18.90 -6.00 -0.24
N GLU A 145 20.02 -5.38 0.19
CA GLU A 145 20.70 -5.71 1.45
C GLU A 145 19.82 -5.37 2.67
N GLN A 146 19.19 -4.20 2.67
CA GLN A 146 18.28 -3.75 3.72
C GLN A 146 17.08 -4.69 3.85
N LEU A 147 16.51 -5.11 2.72
CA LEU A 147 15.39 -6.04 2.69
C LEU A 147 15.77 -7.42 3.25
N ASP A 148 16.92 -7.97 2.84
CA ASP A 148 17.43 -9.25 3.35
C ASP A 148 17.60 -9.20 4.88
N TYR A 149 18.21 -8.14 5.40
CA TYR A 149 18.40 -7.93 6.84
C TYR A 149 17.05 -7.79 7.57
N ALA A 150 16.15 -6.95 7.05
CA ALA A 150 14.85 -6.69 7.67
C ALA A 150 13.99 -7.96 7.81
N VAL A 151 13.98 -8.80 6.77
CA VAL A 151 13.20 -10.04 6.79
C VAL A 151 13.90 -11.12 7.65
N LYS A 152 15.20 -11.37 7.42
CA LYS A 152 15.89 -12.49 8.09
C LYS A 152 16.31 -12.22 9.53
N ARG A 153 16.57 -10.95 9.90
CA ARG A 153 17.08 -10.58 11.22
C ARG A 153 16.06 -9.87 12.08
N LEU A 154 15.23 -9.04 11.48
CA LEU A 154 14.22 -8.28 12.23
C LEU A 154 12.83 -8.93 12.20
N GLY A 155 12.61 -9.92 11.34
CA GLY A 155 11.34 -10.64 11.26
C GLY A 155 10.20 -9.85 10.59
N LEU A 156 10.53 -8.80 9.81
CA LEU A 156 9.53 -8.07 9.03
C LEU A 156 8.99 -8.96 7.90
N ARG A 157 7.71 -8.79 7.55
CA ARG A 157 6.95 -9.79 6.79
C ARG A 157 6.78 -9.50 5.30
N GLY A 158 7.34 -8.42 4.80
CA GLY A 158 7.23 -8.01 3.41
C GLY A 158 7.99 -6.72 3.15
N LEU A 159 7.66 -6.03 2.06
CA LEU A 159 8.26 -4.75 1.67
C LEU A 159 7.17 -3.74 1.31
N SER A 160 7.18 -2.53 1.88
CA SER A 160 6.35 -1.41 1.47
C SER A 160 7.07 -0.54 0.44
N ILE A 161 6.39 -0.22 -0.67
CA ILE A 161 6.93 0.60 -1.75
C ILE A 161 5.92 1.65 -2.25
N GLY A 162 6.41 2.66 -2.96
CA GLY A 162 5.60 3.61 -3.72
C GLY A 162 5.21 3.09 -5.11
N GLY A 163 4.39 3.85 -5.84
CA GLY A 163 4.07 3.56 -7.24
C GLY A 163 5.19 3.93 -8.21
N SER A 164 6.11 4.80 -7.79
CA SER A 164 7.34 5.17 -8.53
C SER A 164 8.46 5.49 -7.56
N VAL A 165 9.71 5.54 -8.03
CA VAL A 165 10.88 5.91 -7.23
C VAL A 165 11.42 7.25 -7.73
N ALA A 166 11.04 8.34 -7.07
CA ALA A 166 11.41 9.70 -7.45
C ALA A 166 11.09 10.06 -8.93
N GLY A 167 9.99 9.49 -9.46
CA GLY A 167 9.55 9.66 -10.85
C GLY A 167 10.08 8.61 -11.82
N GLU A 168 10.84 7.63 -11.34
CA GLU A 168 11.26 6.50 -12.16
C GLU A 168 10.33 5.32 -12.00
N GLU A 169 9.95 4.70 -13.12
CA GLU A 169 9.06 3.55 -13.15
C GLU A 169 9.69 2.30 -12.50
N LEU A 170 8.89 1.58 -11.72
CA LEU A 170 9.32 0.38 -11.00
C LEU A 170 9.81 -0.75 -11.93
N ALA A 171 9.42 -0.73 -13.19
CA ALA A 171 9.87 -1.69 -14.20
C ALA A 171 11.29 -1.43 -14.73
N ASN A 172 11.91 -0.28 -14.38
CA ASN A 172 13.28 0.01 -14.79
C ASN A 172 14.22 -1.11 -14.31
N PRO A 173 15.05 -1.70 -15.20
CA PRO A 173 15.95 -2.81 -14.86
C PRO A 173 16.90 -2.55 -13.70
N LYS A 174 17.19 -1.30 -13.36
CA LYS A 174 18.01 -0.95 -12.19
C LYS A 174 17.43 -1.48 -10.88
N PHE A 175 16.08 -1.68 -10.79
CA PHE A 175 15.40 -2.21 -9.61
C PHE A 175 15.40 -3.74 -9.54
N ASN A 176 15.90 -4.44 -10.58
CA ASN A 176 15.96 -5.90 -10.59
C ASN A 176 16.61 -6.53 -9.35
N PRO A 177 17.67 -5.95 -8.72
CA PRO A 177 18.23 -6.49 -7.48
C PRO A 177 17.21 -6.58 -6.35
N VAL A 178 16.27 -5.63 -6.25
CA VAL A 178 15.21 -5.61 -5.24
C VAL A 178 14.18 -6.69 -5.55
N TRP A 179 13.75 -6.78 -6.81
CA TRP A 179 12.77 -7.79 -7.24
C TRP A 179 13.29 -9.22 -7.08
N ALA A 180 14.55 -9.45 -7.45
CA ALA A 180 15.21 -10.73 -7.25
C ALA A 180 15.28 -11.11 -5.76
N LYS A 181 15.58 -10.14 -4.88
CA LYS A 181 15.64 -10.38 -3.44
C LYS A 181 14.25 -10.64 -2.86
N ALA A 182 13.23 -9.91 -3.27
CA ALA A 182 11.85 -10.13 -2.82
C ALA A 182 11.33 -11.52 -3.25
N GLU A 183 11.65 -11.94 -4.48
CA GLU A 183 11.32 -13.27 -4.99
C GLU A 183 12.07 -14.37 -4.21
N GLU A 184 13.40 -14.22 -3.99
CA GLU A 184 14.21 -15.14 -3.19
C GLU A 184 13.64 -15.35 -1.79
N LEU A 185 13.20 -14.26 -1.15
CA LEU A 185 12.61 -14.29 0.18
C LEU A 185 11.16 -14.79 0.19
N GLY A 186 10.49 -14.84 -0.97
CA GLY A 186 9.11 -15.27 -1.12
C GLY A 186 8.09 -14.34 -0.46
N ILE A 187 8.47 -13.09 -0.20
CA ILE A 187 7.68 -12.11 0.54
C ILE A 187 6.64 -11.39 -0.31
N LEU A 188 5.65 -10.81 0.36
CA LEU A 188 4.69 -9.89 -0.24
C LEU A 188 5.27 -8.47 -0.31
N ILE A 189 5.08 -7.81 -1.45
CA ILE A 189 5.31 -6.38 -1.60
C ILE A 189 3.98 -5.67 -1.49
N PHE A 190 3.85 -4.69 -0.61
CA PHE A 190 2.71 -3.80 -0.54
C PHE A 190 3.05 -2.50 -1.27
N MET A 191 2.31 -2.22 -2.35
CA MET A 191 2.46 -1.02 -3.18
C MET A 191 1.38 -0.02 -2.84
N HIS A 192 1.78 1.14 -2.33
CA HIS A 192 0.89 2.27 -2.06
C HIS A 192 1.33 3.49 -2.88
N PRO A 193 0.40 4.19 -3.56
CA PRO A 193 0.73 5.38 -4.33
C PRO A 193 1.26 6.51 -3.42
N THR A 194 2.19 7.30 -3.94
CA THR A 194 2.73 8.50 -3.30
C THR A 194 2.22 9.79 -3.92
N GLY A 195 1.29 9.65 -4.87
CA GLY A 195 0.68 10.71 -5.67
C GLY A 195 1.38 10.89 -7.03
N SER A 196 0.60 11.16 -8.05
CA SER A 196 1.10 11.50 -9.40
C SER A 196 1.67 12.92 -9.39
N ARG A 197 2.90 13.09 -8.89
CA ARG A 197 3.52 14.42 -8.67
C ARG A 197 3.59 15.26 -9.94
N GLU A 198 3.91 14.64 -11.09
CA GLU A 198 4.00 15.32 -12.38
C GLU A 198 2.63 15.84 -12.82
N LEU A 199 1.58 15.03 -12.61
CA LEU A 199 0.21 15.42 -12.93
C LEU A 199 -0.30 16.48 -11.94
N ALA A 200 0.04 16.35 -10.66
CA ALA A 200 -0.25 17.38 -9.66
C ALA A 200 0.46 18.70 -9.98
N ALA A 201 1.76 18.64 -10.33
CA ALA A 201 2.56 19.81 -10.70
C ALA A 201 2.05 20.51 -11.97
N SER A 202 1.32 19.82 -12.85
CA SER A 202 0.69 20.41 -14.02
C SER A 202 -0.59 21.23 -13.72
N GLY A 203 -1.07 21.21 -12.47
CA GLY A 203 -2.32 21.84 -12.05
C GLY A 203 -3.60 21.10 -12.49
N ARG A 204 -3.50 19.98 -13.18
CA ARG A 204 -4.67 19.23 -13.67
C ARG A 204 -5.45 18.50 -12.59
N LEU A 205 -4.87 18.32 -11.41
CA LEU A 205 -5.51 17.75 -10.24
C LEU A 205 -5.93 18.78 -9.21
N ASP A 206 -5.82 20.08 -9.55
CA ASP A 206 -6.26 21.17 -8.68
C ASP A 206 -7.78 21.32 -8.69
N GLY A 207 -8.31 22.06 -7.73
CA GLY A 207 -9.74 22.36 -7.62
C GLY A 207 -10.48 21.51 -6.60
N SER A 208 -11.76 21.27 -6.85
CA SER A 208 -12.63 20.55 -5.93
C SER A 208 -12.51 19.03 -6.09
N GLY A 209 -12.90 18.28 -5.05
CA GLY A 209 -13.02 16.82 -5.11
C GLY A 209 -11.76 16.04 -4.72
N LEU A 210 -10.71 16.69 -4.18
CA LEU A 210 -9.44 16.05 -3.81
C LEU A 210 -8.89 15.19 -4.94
N LEU A 211 -8.79 15.73 -6.15
CA LEU A 211 -8.43 14.97 -7.36
C LEU A 211 -7.06 14.31 -7.27
N THR A 212 -6.14 14.84 -6.46
CA THR A 212 -4.86 14.19 -6.15
C THR A 212 -5.05 12.83 -5.49
N ASN A 213 -6.05 12.71 -4.61
CA ASN A 213 -6.41 11.46 -3.96
C ASN A 213 -7.34 10.61 -4.84
N THR A 214 -8.49 11.18 -5.27
CA THR A 214 -9.55 10.40 -5.93
C THR A 214 -9.18 9.92 -7.33
N ILE A 215 -8.26 10.61 -8.02
CA ILE A 215 -7.79 10.28 -9.37
C ILE A 215 -6.29 9.99 -9.37
N GLY A 216 -5.49 10.85 -8.74
CA GLY A 216 -4.03 10.77 -8.80
C GLY A 216 -3.48 9.47 -8.21
N ASN A 217 -3.91 9.08 -7.02
CA ASN A 217 -3.46 7.87 -6.36
C ASN A 217 -3.82 6.59 -7.15
N PRO A 218 -5.10 6.35 -7.53
CA PRO A 218 -5.44 5.19 -8.35
C PRO A 218 -4.75 5.18 -9.71
N LEU A 219 -4.51 6.36 -10.31
CA LEU A 219 -3.81 6.47 -11.59
C LEU A 219 -2.33 6.07 -11.47
N GLU A 220 -1.62 6.53 -10.44
CA GLU A 220 -0.23 6.14 -10.19
C GLU A 220 -0.10 4.62 -10.02
N THR A 221 -0.97 4.00 -9.22
CA THR A 221 -1.01 2.54 -9.06
C THR A 221 -1.23 1.84 -10.40
N THR A 222 -2.17 2.34 -11.20
CA THR A 222 -2.46 1.78 -12.53
C THR A 222 -1.25 1.87 -13.47
N ILE A 223 -0.56 2.99 -13.51
CA ILE A 223 0.65 3.20 -14.32
C ILE A 223 1.74 2.23 -13.87
N ALA A 224 2.05 2.17 -12.59
CA ALA A 224 3.08 1.30 -12.04
C ALA A 224 2.85 -0.18 -12.39
N LEU A 225 1.65 -0.69 -12.15
CA LEU A 225 1.29 -2.08 -12.48
C LEU A 225 1.34 -2.34 -13.99
N SER A 226 0.92 -1.37 -14.80
CA SER A 226 0.98 -1.50 -16.26
C SER A 226 2.43 -1.61 -16.75
N HIS A 227 3.35 -0.79 -16.25
CA HIS A 227 4.78 -0.89 -16.57
C HIS A 227 5.37 -2.24 -16.12
N LEU A 228 5.04 -2.72 -14.91
CA LEU A 228 5.51 -4.02 -14.44
C LEU A 228 5.07 -5.19 -15.34
N ILE A 229 3.86 -5.11 -15.92
CA ILE A 229 3.33 -6.08 -16.87
C ILE A 229 4.03 -5.92 -18.24
N PHE A 230 3.90 -4.75 -18.87
CA PHE A 230 4.30 -4.53 -20.25
C PHE A 230 5.81 -4.55 -20.47
N GLU A 231 6.60 -4.11 -19.51
CA GLU A 231 8.06 -4.15 -19.56
C GLU A 231 8.63 -5.48 -19.02
N GLY A 232 7.75 -6.45 -18.71
CA GLY A 232 8.08 -7.84 -18.42
C GLY A 232 8.76 -8.07 -17.08
N THR A 233 8.57 -7.19 -16.08
CA THR A 233 9.10 -7.42 -14.73
C THR A 233 8.46 -8.65 -14.10
N LEU A 234 7.14 -8.80 -14.21
CA LEU A 234 6.42 -9.96 -13.70
C LEU A 234 6.80 -11.26 -14.43
N ASP A 235 7.26 -11.15 -15.68
CA ASP A 235 7.77 -12.28 -16.45
C ASP A 235 9.19 -12.69 -16.07
N ARG A 236 10.02 -11.70 -15.67
CA ARG A 236 11.40 -11.95 -15.21
C ARG A 236 11.43 -12.52 -13.80
N PHE A 237 10.47 -12.16 -12.97
CA PHE A 237 10.35 -12.56 -11.56
C PHE A 237 8.99 -13.23 -11.32
N PRO A 238 8.79 -14.48 -11.79
CA PRO A 238 7.48 -15.15 -11.72
C PRO A 238 7.02 -15.48 -10.30
N GLY A 239 7.91 -15.49 -9.32
CA GLY A 239 7.59 -15.66 -7.90
C GLY A 239 7.28 -14.37 -7.15
N LEU A 240 7.37 -13.21 -7.81
CA LEU A 240 7.08 -11.92 -7.20
C LEU A 240 5.58 -11.81 -6.85
N LYS A 241 5.28 -11.28 -5.66
CA LYS A 241 3.92 -11.08 -5.17
C LYS A 241 3.76 -9.62 -4.78
N ILE A 242 2.79 -8.93 -5.39
CA ILE A 242 2.54 -7.50 -5.15
C ILE A 242 1.07 -7.31 -4.77
N CYS A 243 0.80 -6.76 -3.60
CA CYS A 243 -0.50 -6.26 -3.20
C CYS A 243 -0.59 -4.77 -3.50
N ALA A 244 -1.50 -4.39 -4.38
CA ALA A 244 -1.69 -3.01 -4.78
C ALA A 244 -2.85 -2.37 -4.00
N ALA A 245 -2.61 -1.19 -3.45
CA ALA A 245 -3.59 -0.42 -2.71
C ALA A 245 -4.78 0.03 -3.58
N HIS A 246 -5.91 0.32 -2.91
CA HIS A 246 -7.13 0.88 -3.52
C HIS A 246 -7.68 0.02 -4.66
N GLY A 247 -7.75 -1.31 -4.42
CA GLY A 247 -8.23 -2.27 -5.41
C GLY A 247 -7.39 -2.33 -6.68
N GLY A 248 -6.13 -1.88 -6.65
CA GLY A 248 -5.24 -1.83 -7.82
C GLY A 248 -5.52 -0.67 -8.77
N GLY A 249 -6.17 0.38 -8.27
CA GLY A 249 -6.50 1.55 -9.05
C GLY A 249 -7.50 1.26 -10.17
N PHE A 250 -7.19 1.67 -11.39
CA PHE A 250 -8.06 1.43 -12.55
C PHE A 250 -7.69 0.13 -13.30
N LEU A 251 -6.58 -0.55 -12.94
CA LEU A 251 -6.07 -1.68 -13.71
C LEU A 251 -7.10 -2.81 -13.86
N PRO A 252 -7.77 -3.32 -12.80
CA PRO A 252 -8.71 -4.41 -12.96
C PRO A 252 -9.85 -4.10 -13.94
N SER A 253 -10.33 -2.86 -13.95
CA SER A 253 -11.40 -2.43 -14.84
C SER A 253 -10.96 -2.21 -16.30
N TYR A 254 -9.66 -2.01 -16.55
CA TYR A 254 -9.12 -1.65 -17.86
C TYR A 254 -8.14 -2.69 -18.46
N ALA A 255 -7.81 -3.76 -17.76
CA ALA A 255 -6.90 -4.78 -18.27
C ALA A 255 -7.37 -5.41 -19.60
N ALA A 256 -8.67 -5.60 -19.78
CA ALA A 256 -9.24 -6.07 -21.04
C ALA A 256 -9.02 -5.10 -22.22
N ARG A 257 -8.95 -3.77 -21.94
CA ARG A 257 -8.56 -2.79 -22.97
C ARG A 257 -7.10 -2.97 -23.37
N SER A 258 -6.22 -3.31 -22.44
CA SER A 258 -4.82 -3.62 -22.71
C SER A 258 -4.68 -4.89 -23.58
N ASP A 259 -5.47 -5.93 -23.31
CA ASP A 259 -5.55 -7.12 -24.17
C ASP A 259 -5.98 -6.76 -25.61
N ALA A 260 -6.99 -5.90 -25.75
CA ALA A 260 -7.48 -5.45 -27.04
C ALA A 260 -6.41 -4.64 -27.80
N VAL A 261 -5.65 -3.79 -27.12
CA VAL A 261 -4.54 -3.03 -27.73
C VAL A 261 -3.47 -3.95 -28.27
N ILE A 262 -3.04 -4.97 -27.49
CA ILE A 262 -2.07 -5.97 -27.94
C ILE A 262 -2.55 -6.67 -29.21
N THR A 263 -3.84 -7.03 -29.26
CA THR A 263 -4.41 -7.75 -30.42
C THR A 263 -4.56 -6.84 -31.64
N THR A 264 -4.94 -5.57 -31.44
CA THR A 264 -5.27 -4.66 -32.54
C THR A 264 -4.02 -3.97 -33.10
N PHE A 265 -3.04 -3.69 -32.26
CA PHE A 265 -1.86 -2.90 -32.62
C PHE A 265 -0.54 -3.58 -32.17
N PRO A 266 -0.30 -4.86 -32.51
CA PRO A 266 0.83 -5.63 -31.98
C PRO A 266 2.18 -4.95 -32.27
N ASP A 267 2.32 -4.31 -33.42
CA ASP A 267 3.57 -3.64 -33.83
C ASP A 267 3.82 -2.30 -33.10
N ARG A 268 2.86 -1.83 -32.30
CA ARG A 268 2.91 -0.52 -31.63
C ARG A 268 3.12 -0.63 -30.11
N VAL A 269 2.95 -1.81 -29.53
CA VAL A 269 3.01 -2.02 -28.06
C VAL A 269 4.41 -2.43 -27.57
N GLY A 270 5.40 -2.51 -28.47
CA GLY A 270 6.75 -2.94 -28.11
C GLY A 270 6.84 -4.46 -27.87
N PRO A 271 7.83 -4.95 -27.11
CA PRO A 271 7.91 -6.35 -26.72
C PRO A 271 6.66 -6.76 -25.95
N LEU A 272 6.05 -7.87 -26.37
CA LEU A 272 4.82 -8.35 -25.73
C LEU A 272 5.15 -9.08 -24.41
N PRO A 273 4.32 -8.89 -23.36
CA PRO A 273 4.39 -9.73 -22.16
C PRO A 273 4.04 -11.19 -22.50
N LYS A 274 4.53 -12.14 -21.71
CA LYS A 274 4.30 -13.58 -21.92
C LYS A 274 2.84 -14.00 -21.78
N LYS A 275 2.06 -13.24 -21.03
CA LYS A 275 0.64 -13.45 -20.78
C LYS A 275 -0.14 -12.20 -21.19
N ARG A 276 -1.44 -12.35 -21.38
CA ARG A 276 -2.32 -11.18 -21.54
C ARG A 276 -2.42 -10.40 -20.23
N PRO A 277 -2.51 -9.07 -20.23
CA PRO A 277 -2.72 -8.26 -19.04
C PRO A 277 -3.82 -8.78 -18.10
N THR A 278 -4.96 -9.25 -18.62
CA THR A 278 -6.02 -9.87 -17.79
C THR A 278 -5.59 -11.15 -17.09
N GLN A 279 -4.61 -11.88 -17.60
CA GLN A 279 -4.13 -13.11 -16.97
C GLN A 279 -3.23 -12.84 -15.77
N TYR A 280 -2.45 -11.72 -15.78
CA TYR A 280 -1.66 -11.31 -14.60
C TYR A 280 -2.51 -10.97 -13.40
N LEU A 281 -3.77 -10.54 -13.59
CA LEU A 281 -4.68 -10.29 -12.48
C LEU A 281 -5.04 -11.56 -11.71
N LYS A 282 -4.93 -12.75 -12.34
CA LYS A 282 -5.45 -14.04 -11.83
C LYS A 282 -4.37 -15.07 -11.52
N ASP A 283 -3.10 -14.79 -11.80
CA ASP A 283 -2.04 -15.78 -11.74
C ASP A 283 -1.31 -15.90 -10.39
N GLY A 284 -1.73 -15.10 -9.40
CA GLY A 284 -1.18 -15.12 -8.05
C GLY A 284 0.06 -14.24 -7.85
N GLN A 285 0.43 -13.40 -8.83
CA GLN A 285 1.46 -12.38 -8.67
C GLN A 285 0.89 -11.06 -8.16
N LEU A 286 -0.33 -10.69 -8.58
CA LEU A 286 -1.00 -9.47 -8.17
C LEU A 286 -2.11 -9.77 -7.15
N TYR A 287 -2.14 -8.99 -6.09
CA TYR A 287 -3.16 -8.95 -5.06
C TYR A 287 -3.69 -7.53 -4.93
N PHE A 288 -4.87 -7.38 -4.38
CA PHE A 288 -5.60 -6.11 -4.30
C PHE A 288 -6.28 -5.99 -2.94
N ASP A 289 -6.22 -4.81 -2.34
CA ASP A 289 -6.97 -4.58 -1.11
C ASP A 289 -8.46 -4.32 -1.36
N THR A 290 -9.21 -4.25 -0.28
CA THR A 290 -10.66 -4.04 -0.31
C THR A 290 -11.07 -2.59 -0.19
N ILE A 291 -10.20 -1.62 -0.46
CA ILE A 291 -10.55 -0.19 -0.43
C ILE A 291 -11.38 0.17 -1.67
N MET A 292 -12.56 -0.46 -1.72
CA MET A 292 -13.60 -0.30 -2.74
C MET A 292 -14.93 -0.09 -2.01
N PHE A 293 -15.61 1.03 -2.28
CA PHE A 293 -16.67 1.55 -1.39
C PHE A 293 -18.08 1.03 -1.69
N THR A 294 -18.26 0.16 -2.70
CA THR A 294 -19.55 -0.46 -3.02
C THR A 294 -19.42 -1.97 -3.23
N GLY A 295 -20.47 -2.71 -2.92
CA GLY A 295 -20.53 -4.15 -3.17
C GLY A 295 -20.39 -4.51 -4.66
N GLU A 296 -20.87 -3.65 -5.57
CA GLU A 296 -20.70 -3.80 -7.02
C GLU A 296 -19.26 -3.70 -7.45
N ALA A 297 -18.53 -2.68 -6.95
CA ALA A 297 -17.11 -2.51 -7.25
C ALA A 297 -16.29 -3.68 -6.71
N MET A 298 -16.60 -4.17 -5.51
CA MET A 298 -15.96 -5.36 -4.94
C MET A 298 -16.23 -6.62 -5.77
N ARG A 299 -17.49 -6.85 -6.20
CA ARG A 299 -17.79 -7.99 -7.07
C ARG A 299 -17.08 -7.92 -8.41
N HIS A 300 -16.96 -6.71 -8.99
CA HIS A 300 -16.19 -6.50 -10.21
C HIS A 300 -14.71 -6.86 -9.98
N LEU A 301 -14.08 -6.33 -8.94
CA LEU A 301 -12.69 -6.64 -8.61
C LEU A 301 -12.48 -8.16 -8.45
N ILE A 302 -13.35 -8.84 -7.69
CA ILE A 302 -13.28 -10.29 -7.47
C ILE A 302 -13.47 -11.07 -8.78
N THR A 303 -14.33 -10.63 -9.68
CA THR A 303 -14.55 -11.25 -10.99
C THR A 303 -13.30 -11.14 -11.87
N GLU A 304 -12.66 -9.99 -11.86
CA GLU A 304 -11.48 -9.72 -12.69
C GLU A 304 -10.19 -10.36 -12.14
N SER A 305 -10.02 -10.42 -10.82
CA SER A 305 -8.79 -10.91 -10.20
C SER A 305 -8.89 -12.33 -9.61
N GLY A 306 -10.09 -12.76 -9.26
CA GLY A 306 -10.31 -13.95 -8.44
C GLY A 306 -10.27 -13.63 -6.95
N VAL A 307 -11.06 -14.35 -6.16
CA VAL A 307 -11.22 -14.16 -4.72
C VAL A 307 -9.89 -14.32 -3.94
N GLY A 308 -9.04 -15.22 -4.38
CA GLY A 308 -7.76 -15.51 -3.75
C GLY A 308 -6.73 -14.37 -3.83
N GLN A 309 -6.97 -13.36 -4.67
CA GLN A 309 -6.14 -12.18 -4.84
C GLN A 309 -6.68 -10.95 -4.14
N VAL A 310 -7.82 -11.04 -3.45
CA VAL A 310 -8.43 -9.90 -2.74
C VAL A 310 -8.22 -10.05 -1.24
N ILE A 311 -7.76 -8.98 -0.60
CA ILE A 311 -7.31 -8.99 0.80
C ILE A 311 -7.92 -7.79 1.54
N LEU A 312 -8.44 -8.01 2.76
CA LEU A 312 -8.97 -6.94 3.60
C LEU A 312 -7.95 -5.81 3.78
N GLY A 313 -8.36 -4.56 3.59
CA GLY A 313 -7.62 -3.34 3.85
C GLY A 313 -8.53 -2.26 4.42
N THR A 314 -8.01 -1.43 5.34
CA THR A 314 -8.76 -0.33 5.96
C THR A 314 -8.30 1.06 5.54
N ASP A 315 -7.02 1.19 5.19
CA ASP A 315 -6.32 2.47 4.97
C ASP A 315 -6.20 3.29 6.27
N TYR A 316 -6.10 2.59 7.42
CA TYR A 316 -5.91 3.26 8.71
C TYR A 316 -4.69 4.23 8.67
N PRO A 317 -4.74 5.45 9.19
CA PRO A 317 -5.79 6.03 10.05
C PRO A 317 -6.84 6.87 9.29
N PHE A 318 -6.94 6.73 7.99
CA PHE A 318 -7.87 7.52 7.20
C PHE A 318 -9.30 6.96 7.32
N PRO A 319 -10.30 7.80 7.61
CA PRO A 319 -11.63 7.34 8.01
C PRO A 319 -12.54 7.00 6.81
N TRP A 320 -12.03 6.22 5.85
CA TRP A 320 -12.74 5.88 4.62
C TRP A 320 -13.91 4.92 4.86
N ASN A 321 -13.68 3.87 5.64
CA ASN A 321 -14.67 2.83 5.93
C ASN A 321 -14.59 2.43 7.41
N LYS A 322 -15.64 2.73 8.16
CA LYS A 322 -15.73 2.40 9.59
C LYS A 322 -16.27 0.99 9.87
N VAL A 323 -16.59 0.24 8.83
CA VAL A 323 -17.13 -1.12 8.94
C VAL A 323 -16.51 -2.06 7.89
N PRO A 324 -15.16 -2.13 7.81
CA PRO A 324 -14.47 -2.83 6.73
C PRO A 324 -14.81 -4.32 6.70
N VAL A 325 -14.94 -4.96 7.85
CA VAL A 325 -15.35 -6.36 7.97
C VAL A 325 -16.80 -6.56 7.53
N ASP A 326 -17.73 -5.71 7.99
CA ASP A 326 -19.15 -5.82 7.63
C ASP A 326 -19.37 -5.53 6.15
N HIS A 327 -18.57 -4.66 5.56
CA HIS A 327 -18.58 -4.44 4.12
C HIS A 327 -18.38 -5.75 3.36
N ILE A 328 -17.35 -6.53 3.70
CA ILE A 328 -17.09 -7.84 3.07
C ILE A 328 -18.17 -8.85 3.39
N LEU A 329 -18.62 -8.93 4.66
CA LEU A 329 -19.66 -9.86 5.06
C LEU A 329 -21.00 -9.61 4.35
N SER A 330 -21.30 -8.36 3.98
CA SER A 330 -22.53 -7.95 3.32
C SER A 330 -22.57 -8.18 1.80
N ILE A 331 -21.43 -8.50 1.15
CA ILE A 331 -21.37 -8.66 -0.31
C ILE A 331 -22.17 -9.89 -0.74
N PRO A 332 -23.22 -9.71 -1.57
CA PRO A 332 -24.00 -10.83 -2.07
C PRO A 332 -23.20 -11.74 -3.00
N GLY A 333 -23.45 -13.05 -2.92
CA GLY A 333 -22.88 -14.04 -3.84
C GLY A 333 -21.49 -14.56 -3.45
N LEU A 334 -20.86 -14.04 -2.40
CA LEU A 334 -19.67 -14.65 -1.83
C LEU A 334 -20.05 -15.88 -1.00
N SER A 335 -19.29 -16.97 -1.16
CA SER A 335 -19.35 -18.11 -0.26
C SER A 335 -18.72 -17.77 1.10
N ASP A 336 -18.95 -18.62 2.10
CA ASP A 336 -18.29 -18.45 3.40
C ASP A 336 -16.76 -18.61 3.30
N ASP A 337 -16.29 -19.52 2.44
CA ASP A 337 -14.86 -19.69 2.18
C ASP A 337 -14.24 -18.45 1.50
N ASP A 338 -14.98 -17.80 0.57
CA ASP A 338 -14.56 -16.54 -0.04
C ASP A 338 -14.40 -15.43 1.00
N ARG A 339 -15.38 -15.28 1.89
CA ARG A 339 -15.34 -14.32 2.98
C ARG A 339 -14.15 -14.57 3.91
N ILE A 340 -13.93 -15.82 4.30
CA ILE A 340 -12.78 -16.20 5.14
C ILE A 340 -11.46 -15.87 4.45
N ALA A 341 -11.35 -16.16 3.16
CA ALA A 341 -10.15 -15.86 2.39
C ALA A 341 -9.85 -14.36 2.36
N ILE A 342 -10.84 -13.54 2.01
CA ILE A 342 -10.70 -12.07 1.92
C ILE A 342 -10.41 -11.46 3.28
N LEU A 343 -11.16 -11.85 4.32
CA LEU A 343 -11.05 -11.25 5.66
C LEU A 343 -9.70 -11.49 6.33
N GLY A 344 -9.00 -12.57 5.99
CA GLY A 344 -7.70 -12.80 6.60
C GLY A 344 -6.96 -14.04 6.14
N GLY A 345 -7.63 -15.05 5.60
CA GLY A 345 -6.98 -16.31 5.22
C GLY A 345 -5.85 -16.13 4.20
N THR A 346 -6.07 -15.29 3.17
CA THR A 346 -5.06 -14.98 2.16
C THR A 346 -3.89 -14.18 2.78
N ALA A 347 -4.20 -13.11 3.54
CA ALA A 347 -3.16 -12.30 4.18
C ALA A 347 -2.33 -13.10 5.20
N ALA A 348 -2.98 -13.90 6.06
CA ALA A 348 -2.31 -14.73 7.04
C ALA A 348 -1.29 -15.67 6.37
N LYS A 349 -1.68 -16.34 5.28
CA LYS A 349 -0.79 -17.20 4.50
C LYS A 349 0.39 -16.43 3.90
N LEU A 350 0.15 -15.24 3.32
CA LEU A 350 1.18 -14.43 2.66
C LEU A 350 2.17 -13.83 3.66
N LEU A 351 1.71 -13.47 4.85
CA LEU A 351 2.50 -12.84 5.90
C LEU A 351 3.04 -13.84 6.96
N GLY A 352 2.70 -15.12 6.85
CA GLY A 352 3.10 -16.15 7.83
C GLY A 352 2.54 -15.85 9.22
N ILE A 353 1.25 -15.49 9.31
CA ILE A 353 0.51 -15.31 10.57
C ILE A 353 -0.23 -16.61 10.87
N ASP A 354 0.16 -17.30 11.96
CA ASP A 354 -0.42 -18.57 12.40
C ASP A 354 -1.82 -18.43 13.03
#